data_f5dd13bb7092801fe6949e30d27cefc7
#
_entry.id   f5dd13bb7092801fe6949e30d27cefc7
#
_cell.length_a   1.000
_cell.length_b   1.000
_cell.length_c   1.000
_cell.angle_alpha   90.00
_cell.angle_beta   90.00
_cell.angle_gamma   90.00
#
_symmetry.space_group_name_H-M   'P 1'
#
loop_
_entity.id
_entity.type
_entity.pdbx_description
1 polymer ?
#
loop_
_entity_poly.entity_id
_entity_poly.type
_entity_poly.pdbx_seq_one_letter_code
_entity_poly.pdbx_strand_id
1 'polypeptide(L)'
;MVLFLRDQVGMSVAEAGVMLAVAQAGGIVGRIGWGIVSDVVFGGRRKIVMAIFSVMAAASCIALSMTGPETPRLVLLVTLVVAGVSAIGWNGINMLFVAEIAGRQASATAAGFNLTASYIGIMVCPPIFGWLVDTTGSYTSAFQVGAAASLASLLLVSMIQPPAPE
;
A
#
# COMPACT_ATOMS: atom_id res chain seq x y z
N MET A 1 10.26 -7.44 4.13
CA MET A 1 9.20 -8.16 4.85
C MET A 1 9.68 -9.49 5.43
N VAL A 2 10.21 -10.44 4.65
CA VAL A 2 10.72 -11.73 5.20
C VAL A 2 11.79 -11.53 6.28
N LEU A 3 12.77 -10.67 6.05
CA LEU A 3 13.79 -10.33 7.05
C LEU A 3 13.18 -9.76 8.34
N PHE A 4 12.22 -8.84 8.21
CA PHE A 4 11.50 -8.27 9.35
C PHE A 4 10.81 -9.37 10.19
N LEU A 5 10.06 -10.28 9.54
CA LEU A 5 9.37 -11.36 10.23
C LEU A 5 10.35 -12.33 10.92
N ARG A 6 11.50 -12.57 10.30
CA ARG A 6 12.56 -13.40 10.89
C ARG A 6 13.23 -12.71 12.07
N ASP A 7 13.68 -11.48 11.86
CA ASP A 7 14.58 -10.81 12.81
C ASP A 7 13.81 -10.19 13.99
N GLN A 8 12.58 -9.66 13.73
CA GLN A 8 11.81 -8.96 14.74
C GLN A 8 10.77 -9.86 15.43
N VAL A 9 10.20 -10.82 14.69
CA VAL A 9 9.14 -11.71 15.20
C VAL A 9 9.68 -13.11 15.56
N GLY A 10 10.87 -13.45 15.10
CA GLY A 10 11.52 -14.75 15.39
C GLY A 10 10.98 -15.90 14.54
N MET A 11 10.36 -15.62 13.40
CA MET A 11 9.84 -16.66 12.51
C MET A 11 10.96 -17.34 11.69
N SER A 12 10.75 -18.60 11.35
CA SER A 12 11.59 -19.24 10.33
C SER A 12 11.38 -18.59 8.96
N VAL A 13 12.39 -18.69 8.08
CA VAL A 13 12.32 -18.14 6.72
C VAL A 13 11.13 -18.73 5.95
N ALA A 14 10.81 -20.02 6.15
CA ALA A 14 9.70 -20.68 5.52
C ALA A 14 8.35 -20.11 6.00
N GLU A 15 8.15 -19.92 7.30
CA GLU A 15 6.94 -19.30 7.86
C GLU A 15 6.77 -17.86 7.38
N ALA A 16 7.85 -17.06 7.39
CA ALA A 16 7.84 -15.70 6.88
C ALA A 16 7.50 -15.65 5.38
N GLY A 17 7.97 -16.62 4.60
CA GLY A 17 7.61 -16.77 3.21
C GLY A 17 6.12 -17.06 3.00
N VAL A 18 5.54 -17.94 3.80
CA VAL A 18 4.09 -18.22 3.79
C VAL A 18 3.28 -16.97 4.16
N MET A 19 3.68 -16.23 5.19
CA MET A 19 3.02 -14.97 5.57
C MET A 19 3.06 -13.94 4.45
N LEU A 20 4.20 -13.82 3.75
CA LEU A 20 4.32 -12.95 2.59
C LEU A 20 3.40 -13.41 1.45
N ALA A 21 3.30 -14.71 1.19
CA ALA A 21 2.40 -15.26 0.16
C ALA A 21 0.94 -14.94 0.46
N VAL A 22 0.53 -15.04 1.73
CA VAL A 22 -0.83 -14.67 2.17
C VAL A 22 -1.08 -13.16 1.97
N ALA A 23 -0.11 -12.30 2.31
CA ALA A 23 -0.22 -10.87 2.06
C ALA A 23 -0.37 -10.56 0.56
N GLN A 24 0.39 -11.24 -0.29
CA GLN A 24 0.32 -11.10 -1.76
C GLN A 24 -1.03 -11.57 -2.30
N ALA A 25 -1.54 -12.70 -1.82
CA ALA A 25 -2.86 -13.21 -2.19
C ALA A 25 -3.97 -12.22 -1.79
N GLY A 26 -3.89 -11.65 -0.58
CA GLY A 26 -4.76 -10.56 -0.13
C GLY A 26 -4.72 -9.35 -1.09
N GLY A 27 -3.53 -8.99 -1.56
CA GLY A 27 -3.35 -7.91 -2.53
C GLY A 27 -3.99 -8.19 -3.90
N ILE A 28 -3.91 -9.43 -4.39
CA ILE A 28 -4.55 -9.83 -5.65
C ILE A 28 -6.07 -9.74 -5.53
N VAL A 29 -6.63 -10.31 -4.46
CA VAL A 29 -8.08 -10.22 -4.16
C VAL A 29 -8.50 -8.77 -3.98
N GLY A 30 -7.71 -7.98 -3.26
CA GLY A 30 -7.93 -6.55 -3.06
C GLY A 30 -8.00 -5.77 -4.38
N ARG A 31 -7.14 -6.08 -5.34
CA ARG A 31 -7.11 -5.39 -6.65
C ARG A 31 -8.43 -5.51 -7.40
N ILE A 32 -9.05 -6.69 -7.39
CA ILE A 32 -10.34 -6.95 -8.04
C ILE A 32 -11.47 -6.41 -7.16
N GLY A 33 -11.46 -6.74 -5.87
CA GLY A 33 -12.51 -6.38 -4.93
C GLY A 33 -12.71 -4.87 -4.79
N TRP A 34 -11.65 -4.10 -4.74
CA TRP A 34 -11.71 -2.64 -4.64
C TRP A 34 -12.26 -1.97 -5.90
N GLY A 35 -12.05 -2.56 -7.09
CA GLY A 35 -12.71 -2.11 -8.30
C GLY A 35 -14.23 -2.18 -8.15
N ILE A 36 -14.73 -3.34 -7.73
CA ILE A 36 -16.17 -3.57 -7.50
C ILE A 36 -16.70 -2.66 -6.39
N VAL A 37 -15.99 -2.58 -5.26
CA VAL A 37 -16.37 -1.70 -4.14
C VAL A 37 -16.42 -0.24 -4.56
N SER A 38 -15.46 0.22 -5.35
CA SER A 38 -15.43 1.58 -5.87
C SER A 38 -16.67 1.90 -6.73
N ASP A 39 -17.09 0.96 -7.57
CA ASP A 39 -18.21 1.17 -8.48
C ASP A 39 -19.55 1.03 -7.76
N VAL A 40 -19.72 -0.03 -6.97
CA VAL A 40 -21.01 -0.38 -6.35
C VAL A 40 -21.28 0.44 -5.09
N VAL A 41 -20.28 0.60 -4.21
CA VAL A 41 -20.46 1.25 -2.90
C VAL A 41 -20.25 2.76 -2.98
N PHE A 42 -19.22 3.18 -3.71
CA PHE A 42 -18.84 4.60 -3.79
C PHE A 42 -19.29 5.29 -5.09
N GLY A 43 -20.06 4.60 -5.94
CA GLY A 43 -20.59 5.19 -7.18
C GLY A 43 -19.50 5.73 -8.10
N GLY A 44 -18.35 5.02 -8.19
CA GLY A 44 -17.23 5.42 -9.01
C GLY A 44 -16.33 6.52 -8.42
N ARG A 45 -16.55 6.95 -7.18
CA ARG A 45 -15.76 7.99 -6.52
C ARG A 45 -14.36 7.47 -6.14
N ARG A 46 -13.47 7.33 -7.14
CA ARG A 46 -12.11 6.78 -6.99
C ARG A 46 -11.29 7.49 -5.90
N LYS A 47 -11.45 8.80 -5.76
CA LYS A 47 -10.77 9.61 -4.75
C LYS A 47 -11.00 9.09 -3.31
N ILE A 48 -12.24 8.68 -2.98
CA ILE A 48 -12.57 8.15 -1.65
C ILE A 48 -11.81 6.84 -1.41
N VAL A 49 -11.80 5.97 -2.41
CA VAL A 49 -11.11 4.67 -2.32
C VAL A 49 -9.60 4.87 -2.18
N MET A 50 -9.00 5.82 -2.91
CA MET A 50 -7.59 6.17 -2.77
C MET A 50 -7.27 6.70 -1.36
N ALA A 51 -8.16 7.52 -0.78
CA ALA A 51 -8.00 7.98 0.60
C ALA A 51 -8.07 6.81 1.61
N ILE A 52 -8.99 5.86 1.41
CA ILE A 52 -9.09 4.65 2.24
C ILE A 52 -7.78 3.83 2.16
N PHE A 53 -7.21 3.65 0.97
CA PHE A 53 -5.91 2.96 0.81
C PHE A 53 -4.80 3.65 1.60
N SER A 54 -4.72 4.97 1.53
CA SER A 54 -3.70 5.73 2.26
C SER A 54 -3.84 5.55 3.78
N VAL A 55 -5.07 5.55 4.30
CA VAL A 55 -5.34 5.29 5.73
C VAL A 55 -5.00 3.84 6.11
N MET A 56 -5.41 2.86 5.30
CA MET A 56 -5.10 1.45 5.54
C MET A 56 -3.59 1.18 5.52
N ALA A 57 -2.87 1.78 4.57
CA ALA A 57 -1.42 1.67 4.47
C ALA A 57 -0.73 2.28 5.71
N ALA A 58 -1.14 3.48 6.13
CA ALA A 58 -0.63 4.12 7.34
C ALA A 58 -0.90 3.27 8.59
N ALA A 59 -2.14 2.80 8.76
CA ALA A 59 -2.52 1.94 9.89
C ALA A 59 -1.72 0.62 9.91
N SER A 60 -1.52 -0.01 8.75
CA SER A 60 -0.71 -1.22 8.62
C SER A 60 0.76 -0.98 8.98
N CYS A 61 1.33 0.14 8.53
CA CYS A 61 2.70 0.52 8.89
C CYS A 61 2.84 0.78 10.39
N ILE A 62 1.88 1.47 11.00
CA ILE A 62 1.87 1.70 12.45
C ILE A 62 1.75 0.37 13.20
N ALA A 63 0.82 -0.50 12.81
CA ALA A 63 0.66 -1.80 13.42
C ALA A 63 1.94 -2.65 13.29
N LEU A 64 2.57 -2.70 12.12
CA LEU A 64 3.84 -3.40 11.90
C LEU A 64 4.98 -2.79 12.73
N SER A 65 5.00 -1.48 12.95
CA SER A 65 6.01 -0.84 13.80
C SER A 65 5.92 -1.24 15.28
N MET A 66 4.76 -1.74 15.70
CA MET A 66 4.49 -2.18 17.07
C MET A 66 4.58 -3.71 17.23
N THR A 67 4.83 -4.47 16.16
CA THR A 67 4.94 -5.93 16.25
C THR A 67 6.28 -6.36 16.82
N GLY A 68 6.23 -7.42 17.64
CA GLY A 68 7.40 -8.04 18.26
C GLY A 68 7.20 -9.56 18.44
N PRO A 69 8.11 -10.24 19.15
CA PRO A 69 8.05 -11.70 19.35
C PRO A 69 6.76 -12.18 20.05
N GLU A 70 6.19 -11.34 20.90
CA GLU A 70 4.98 -11.65 21.67
C GLU A 70 3.67 -11.39 20.90
N THR A 71 3.76 -10.89 19.64
CA THR A 71 2.56 -10.55 18.87
C THR A 71 1.80 -11.81 18.47
N PRO A 72 0.49 -11.91 18.79
CA PRO A 72 -0.31 -13.07 18.40
C PRO A 72 -0.29 -13.27 16.87
N ARG A 73 -0.09 -14.51 16.43
CA ARG A 73 0.00 -14.85 14.99
C ARG A 73 -1.21 -14.37 14.19
N LEU A 74 -2.40 -14.39 14.79
CA LEU A 74 -3.63 -13.93 14.15
C LEU A 74 -3.58 -12.41 13.89
N VAL A 75 -3.11 -11.62 14.85
CA VAL A 75 -2.96 -10.15 14.70
C VAL A 75 -1.98 -9.84 13.58
N LEU A 76 -0.84 -10.52 13.57
CA LEU A 76 0.17 -10.37 12.52
C LEU A 76 -0.40 -10.73 11.15
N LEU A 77 -1.10 -11.87 11.03
CA LEU A 77 -1.72 -12.30 9.77
C LEU A 77 -2.73 -11.26 9.25
N VAL A 78 -3.62 -10.77 10.11
CA VAL A 78 -4.61 -9.74 9.74
C VAL A 78 -3.90 -8.47 9.29
N THR A 79 -2.88 -8.01 10.02
CA THR A 79 -2.10 -6.82 9.66
C THR A 79 -1.40 -6.99 8.32
N LEU A 80 -0.82 -8.16 8.05
CA LEU A 80 -0.16 -8.46 6.77
C LEU A 80 -1.14 -8.54 5.61
N VAL A 81 -2.33 -9.11 5.82
CA VAL A 81 -3.38 -9.13 4.79
C VAL A 81 -3.85 -7.70 4.48
N VAL A 82 -4.11 -6.88 5.50
CA VAL A 82 -4.49 -5.47 5.32
C VAL A 82 -3.39 -4.69 4.62
N ALA A 83 -2.13 -4.91 5.01
CA ALA A 83 -0.98 -4.32 4.34
C ALA A 83 -0.89 -4.75 2.86
N GLY A 84 -1.10 -6.03 2.55
CA GLY A 84 -1.13 -6.55 1.20
C GLY A 84 -2.25 -5.94 0.36
N VAL A 85 -3.47 -5.92 0.89
CA VAL A 85 -4.65 -5.32 0.25
C VAL A 85 -4.42 -3.84 -0.04
N SER A 86 -3.81 -3.09 0.89
CA SER A 86 -3.54 -1.66 0.69
C SER A 86 -2.35 -1.42 -0.24
N ALA A 87 -1.22 -2.14 -0.05
CA ALA A 87 0.02 -1.89 -0.78
C ALA A 87 0.01 -2.43 -2.23
N ILE A 88 -0.84 -3.39 -2.55
CA ILE A 88 -0.92 -4.00 -3.89
C ILE A 88 -2.26 -3.68 -4.56
N GLY A 89 -3.34 -3.63 -3.77
CA GLY A 89 -4.70 -3.41 -4.28
C GLY A 89 -4.93 -2.03 -4.91
N TRP A 90 -4.22 -1.00 -4.47
CA TRP A 90 -4.39 0.38 -4.94
C TRP A 90 -4.14 0.58 -6.44
N ASN A 91 -3.29 -0.26 -7.03
CA ASN A 91 -2.76 -0.05 -8.39
C ASN A 91 -3.87 0.00 -9.46
N GLY A 92 -4.89 -0.88 -9.35
CA GLY A 92 -6.02 -0.90 -10.28
C GLY A 92 -6.85 0.38 -10.22
N ILE A 93 -7.21 0.82 -9.02
CA ILE A 93 -7.99 2.05 -8.80
C ILE A 93 -7.20 3.29 -9.22
N ASN A 94 -5.90 3.33 -8.93
CA ASN A 94 -5.03 4.43 -9.32
C ASN A 94 -4.99 4.60 -10.84
N MET A 95 -4.85 3.50 -11.59
CA MET A 95 -4.87 3.54 -13.06
C MET A 95 -6.19 4.08 -13.61
N LEU A 96 -7.33 3.63 -13.06
CA LEU A 96 -8.64 4.13 -13.43
C LEU A 96 -8.78 5.62 -13.09
N PHE A 97 -8.37 6.03 -11.91
CA PHE A 97 -8.44 7.41 -11.45
C PHE A 97 -7.62 8.37 -12.34
N VAL A 98 -6.40 7.97 -12.70
CA VAL A 98 -5.55 8.74 -13.61
C VAL A 98 -6.17 8.84 -15.01
N ALA A 99 -6.73 7.74 -15.52
CA ALA A 99 -7.36 7.73 -16.83
C ALA A 99 -8.61 8.63 -16.88
N GLU A 100 -9.43 8.62 -15.81
CA GLU A 100 -10.63 9.49 -15.68
C GLU A 100 -10.24 10.98 -15.64
N ILE A 101 -9.20 11.35 -14.87
CA ILE A 101 -8.74 12.74 -14.77
C ILE A 101 -8.15 13.23 -16.10
N ALA A 102 -7.39 12.39 -16.79
CA ALA A 102 -6.72 12.75 -18.04
C ALA A 102 -7.67 12.84 -19.24
N GLY A 103 -8.86 12.23 -19.16
CA GLY A 103 -9.82 12.14 -20.23
C GLY A 103 -9.37 11.23 -21.39
N ARG A 104 -10.28 10.97 -22.33
CA ARG A 104 -10.10 9.96 -23.40
C ARG A 104 -8.88 10.21 -24.29
N GLN A 105 -8.52 11.45 -24.55
CA GLN A 105 -7.42 11.78 -25.48
C GLN A 105 -6.04 11.62 -24.85
N ALA A 106 -5.90 11.85 -23.54
CA ALA A 106 -4.61 11.84 -22.84
C ALA A 106 -4.43 10.65 -21.89
N SER A 107 -5.43 9.76 -21.76
CA SER A 107 -5.43 8.65 -20.79
C SER A 107 -4.23 7.72 -20.92
N ALA A 108 -3.84 7.36 -22.15
CA ALA A 108 -2.68 6.49 -22.40
C ALA A 108 -1.36 7.14 -21.97
N THR A 109 -1.17 8.41 -22.29
CA THR A 109 0.04 9.18 -21.92
C THR A 109 0.10 9.36 -20.39
N ALA A 110 -1.01 9.73 -19.77
CA ALA A 110 -1.09 9.89 -18.32
C ALA A 110 -0.85 8.56 -17.57
N ALA A 111 -1.39 7.45 -18.09
CA ALA A 111 -1.14 6.13 -17.56
C ALA A 111 0.34 5.74 -17.66
N GLY A 112 1.00 6.00 -18.78
CA GLY A 112 2.43 5.77 -18.96
C GLY A 112 3.28 6.58 -17.97
N PHE A 113 2.98 7.87 -17.81
CA PHE A 113 3.65 8.71 -16.83
C PHE A 113 3.45 8.22 -15.39
N ASN A 114 2.21 7.88 -15.03
CA ASN A 114 1.87 7.35 -13.71
C ASN A 114 2.58 6.02 -13.42
N LEU A 115 2.65 5.11 -14.40
CA LEU A 115 3.40 3.86 -14.27
C LEU A 115 4.89 4.12 -14.06
N THR A 116 5.49 5.02 -14.84
CA THR A 116 6.91 5.39 -14.69
C THR A 116 7.19 5.91 -13.28
N ALA A 117 6.38 6.84 -12.78
CA ALA A 117 6.51 7.37 -11.42
C ALA A 117 6.36 6.27 -10.36
N SER A 118 5.38 5.36 -10.55
CA SER A 118 5.14 4.24 -9.64
C SER A 118 6.33 3.26 -9.59
N TYR A 119 6.90 2.93 -10.76
CA TYR A 119 8.07 2.04 -10.81
C TYR A 119 9.34 2.69 -10.23
N ILE A 120 9.52 4.00 -10.39
CA ILE A 120 10.59 4.72 -9.69
C ILE A 120 10.42 4.57 -8.18
N GLY A 121 9.21 4.74 -7.65
CA GLY A 121 8.93 4.51 -6.24
C GLY A 121 9.24 3.08 -5.79
N ILE A 122 8.80 2.08 -6.56
CA ILE A 122 9.07 0.65 -6.26
C ILE A 122 10.57 0.36 -6.25
N MET A 123 11.35 1.01 -7.10
CA MET A 123 12.80 0.81 -7.19
C MET A 123 13.55 1.53 -6.06
N VAL A 124 13.10 2.70 -5.67
CA VAL A 124 13.79 3.58 -4.69
C VAL A 124 13.40 3.27 -3.25
N CYS A 125 12.12 2.94 -2.98
CA CYS A 125 11.65 2.72 -1.61
C CYS A 125 12.33 1.57 -0.86
N PRO A 126 12.56 0.36 -1.46
CA PRO A 126 13.21 -0.73 -0.72
C PRO A 126 14.64 -0.42 -0.29
N PRO A 127 15.53 0.18 -1.10
CA PRO A 127 16.84 0.64 -0.66
C PRO A 127 16.77 1.66 0.49
N ILE A 128 15.87 2.63 0.43
CA ILE A 128 15.68 3.61 1.50
C ILE A 128 15.22 2.91 2.79
N PHE A 129 14.27 1.98 2.68
CA PHE A 129 13.82 1.20 3.83
C PHE A 129 14.97 0.40 4.46
N GLY A 130 15.77 -0.29 3.63
CA GLY A 130 16.95 -1.03 4.09
C GLY A 130 17.98 -0.12 4.77
N TRP A 131 18.32 1.01 4.15
CA TRP A 131 19.23 1.99 4.71
C TRP A 131 18.74 2.54 6.06
N LEU A 132 17.43 2.82 6.22
CA LEU A 132 16.85 3.24 7.49
C LEU A 132 17.01 2.16 8.56
N VAL A 133 16.76 0.89 8.23
CA VAL A 133 16.94 -0.23 9.16
C VAL A 133 18.41 -0.38 9.55
N ASP A 134 19.33 -0.31 8.59
CA ASP A 134 20.77 -0.47 8.83
C ASP A 134 21.34 0.66 9.70
N THR A 135 20.87 1.90 9.49
CA THR A 135 21.38 3.07 10.22
C THR A 135 20.77 3.23 11.61
N THR A 136 19.48 2.86 11.77
CA THR A 136 18.77 2.99 13.05
C THR A 136 18.78 1.72 13.90
N GLY A 137 19.17 0.58 13.32
CA GLY A 137 19.08 -0.73 13.95
C GLY A 137 17.64 -1.18 14.24
N SER A 138 16.63 -0.51 13.64
CA SER A 138 15.23 -0.73 14.00
C SER A 138 14.29 -0.69 12.78
N TYR A 139 13.51 -1.74 12.64
CA TYR A 139 12.40 -1.77 11.67
C TYR A 139 11.29 -0.77 12.01
N THR A 140 11.10 -0.44 13.29
CA THR A 140 10.10 0.51 13.78
C THR A 140 10.23 1.86 13.07
N SER A 141 11.45 2.40 13.01
CA SER A 141 11.72 3.70 12.36
C SER A 141 11.36 3.66 10.86
N ALA A 142 11.70 2.59 10.17
CA ALA A 142 11.41 2.43 8.76
C ALA A 142 9.90 2.34 8.49
N PHE A 143 9.14 1.62 9.32
CA PHE A 143 7.68 1.59 9.22
C PHE A 143 7.02 2.91 9.59
N GLN A 144 7.55 3.66 10.55
CA GLN A 144 7.04 5.00 10.88
C GLN A 144 7.21 5.99 9.72
N VAL A 145 8.35 5.93 9.01
CA VAL A 145 8.55 6.70 7.77
C VAL A 145 7.54 6.28 6.69
N GLY A 146 7.28 4.97 6.55
CA GLY A 146 6.24 4.46 5.66
C GLY A 146 4.84 4.97 6.01
N ALA A 147 4.51 5.02 7.30
CA ALA A 147 3.24 5.58 7.78
C ALA A 147 3.13 7.08 7.47
N ALA A 148 4.19 7.85 7.72
CA ALA A 148 4.23 9.28 7.40
C ALA A 148 4.07 9.53 5.89
N ALA A 149 4.73 8.75 5.04
CA ALA A 149 4.58 8.82 3.60
C ALA A 149 3.15 8.49 3.14
N SER A 150 2.50 7.50 3.77
CA SER A 150 1.11 7.13 3.48
C SER A 150 0.13 8.25 3.90
N LEU A 151 0.38 8.92 5.01
CA LEU A 151 -0.41 10.09 5.44
C LEU A 151 -0.17 11.30 4.52
N ALA A 152 1.06 11.52 4.06
CA ALA A 152 1.34 12.53 3.06
C ALA A 152 0.59 12.24 1.73
N SER A 153 0.53 10.97 1.32
CA SER A 153 -0.30 10.56 0.18
C SER A 153 -1.78 10.88 0.38
N LEU A 154 -2.32 10.65 1.58
CA LEU A 154 -3.71 11.02 1.91
C LEU A 154 -3.95 12.52 1.72
N LEU A 155 -3.03 13.37 2.20
CA LEU A 155 -3.12 14.82 2.02
C LEU A 155 -3.09 15.20 0.54
N LEU A 156 -2.16 14.63 -0.25
CA LEU A 156 -2.07 14.89 -1.69
C LEU A 156 -3.35 14.47 -2.42
N VAL A 157 -3.87 13.28 -2.14
CA VAL A 157 -5.14 12.79 -2.71
C VAL A 157 -6.30 13.71 -2.34
N SER A 158 -6.33 14.26 -1.11
CA SER A 158 -7.38 15.17 -0.67
C SER A 158 -7.41 16.48 -1.47
N MET A 159 -6.27 16.94 -1.96
CA MET A 159 -6.11 18.18 -2.75
C MET A 159 -6.52 18.02 -4.21
N ILE A 160 -6.60 16.79 -4.73
CA ILE A 160 -7.03 16.55 -6.11
C ILE A 160 -8.52 16.88 -6.25
N GLN A 161 -8.88 17.73 -7.21
CA GLN A 161 -10.26 17.99 -7.58
C GLN A 161 -10.62 17.04 -8.74
N PRO A 162 -11.53 16.08 -8.53
CA PRO A 162 -12.00 15.26 -9.63
C PRO A 162 -12.78 16.11 -10.64
N PRO A 163 -12.76 15.78 -11.94
CA PRO A 163 -13.58 16.47 -12.92
C PRO A 163 -15.06 16.37 -12.52
N ALA A 164 -15.83 17.41 -12.85
CA ALA A 164 -17.28 17.40 -12.62
C ALA A 164 -17.89 16.22 -13.39
N PRO A 165 -18.87 15.50 -12.82
CA PRO A 165 -19.59 14.48 -13.56
C PRO A 165 -20.30 15.14 -14.75
N GLU A 166 -20.07 14.58 -15.97
CA GLU A 166 -20.80 14.93 -17.19
C GLU A 166 -22.24 14.45 -17.13
#